data_c7b452b44c41313ad46d3d923b574519
#
_entry.id   c7b452b44c41313ad46d3d923b574519
#
_cell.length_a   1.000
_cell.length_b   1.000
_cell.length_c   1.000
_cell.angle_alpha   90.00
_cell.angle_beta   90.00
_cell.angle_gamma   90.00
#
_symmetry.space_group_name_H-M   'P 1'
#
loop_
_entity.id
_entity.type
_entity.pdbx_description
1 polymer ?
#
loop_
_entity_poly.entity_id
_entity_poly.type
_entity_poly.pdbx_seq_one_letter_code
_entity_poly.pdbx_strand_id
1 'polypeptide(L)'
;AATARHERLAPGRLSPRDAVPLGPMLSSRWLTLASGWYSGELASRDLQAECAATRGHAALLQAMGCDVMVYGEVAMMAGDAPLDAPMSTRLTMSADEARDYADRLSEYGAWLTGEFGLRLAYHHHLMMVCETEDEISRLFDRAGRRLGLLLDTGHAAAGGFDYARLIDRFGDR
;
A
#
# COMPACT_ATOMS: atom_id res chain seq x y z
N ALA A 1 32.23 -10.31 18.31
CA ALA A 1 31.85 -10.12 16.91
C ALA A 1 30.66 -9.17 16.90
N ALA A 2 30.82 -7.97 16.29
CA ALA A 2 29.72 -7.05 16.11
C ALA A 2 28.73 -7.70 15.12
N THR A 3 27.49 -7.90 15.56
CA THR A 3 26.39 -8.33 14.69
C THR A 3 26.15 -7.21 13.69
N ALA A 4 26.51 -7.44 12.42
CA ALA A 4 26.25 -6.49 11.36
C ALA A 4 24.72 -6.28 11.30
N ARG A 5 24.26 -5.05 11.54
CA ARG A 5 22.86 -4.67 11.39
C ARG A 5 22.60 -4.52 9.90
N HIS A 6 21.70 -5.36 9.36
CA HIS A 6 21.17 -5.14 8.02
C HIS A 6 20.21 -3.94 8.07
N GLU A 7 20.44 -2.98 7.19
CA GLU A 7 19.47 -1.91 6.96
C GLU A 7 18.36 -2.40 6.02
N ARG A 8 17.13 -1.94 6.25
CA ARG A 8 15.95 -2.32 5.45
C ARG A 8 15.69 -1.29 4.36
N LEU A 9 15.34 -1.76 3.17
CA LEU A 9 15.12 -0.97 1.98
C LEU A 9 13.81 -1.36 1.30
N ALA A 10 13.10 -0.40 0.69
CA ALA A 10 12.05 -0.66 -0.30
C ALA A 10 12.62 -0.61 -1.72
N PRO A 11 12.16 -1.46 -2.66
CA PRO A 11 12.70 -1.48 -4.01
C PRO A 11 12.20 -0.28 -4.81
N GLY A 12 13.13 0.38 -5.52
CA GLY A 12 12.80 1.41 -6.50
C GLY A 12 12.41 0.82 -7.87
N ARG A 13 12.04 1.70 -8.82
CA ARG A 13 11.65 1.29 -10.18
C ARG A 13 12.74 0.52 -10.95
N LEU A 14 14.01 0.78 -10.65
CA LEU A 14 15.17 0.16 -11.29
C LEU A 14 15.63 -1.14 -10.62
N SER A 15 15.01 -1.54 -9.51
CA SER A 15 15.35 -2.79 -8.83
C SER A 15 14.86 -4.00 -9.62
N PRO A 16 15.62 -5.11 -9.62
CA PRO A 16 15.14 -6.37 -10.17
C PRO A 16 13.80 -6.79 -9.55
N ARG A 17 12.93 -7.38 -10.38
CA ARG A 17 11.61 -7.88 -9.95
C ARG A 17 11.61 -9.40 -9.69
N ASP A 18 12.79 -9.98 -9.55
CA ASP A 18 13.02 -11.38 -9.25
C ASP A 18 13.92 -11.50 -8.03
N ALA A 19 13.57 -12.41 -7.11
CA ALA A 19 14.31 -12.64 -5.88
C ALA A 19 15.73 -13.16 -6.13
N VAL A 20 15.94 -13.92 -7.21
CA VAL A 20 17.24 -14.51 -7.56
C VAL A 20 18.32 -13.45 -7.79
N PRO A 21 18.14 -12.44 -8.62
CA PRO A 21 19.11 -11.35 -8.74
C PRO A 21 19.03 -10.32 -7.60
N LEU A 22 17.85 -10.08 -7.02
CA LEU A 22 17.66 -9.06 -6.00
C LEU A 22 18.31 -9.44 -4.67
N GLY A 23 18.18 -10.69 -4.24
CA GLY A 23 18.72 -11.17 -2.96
C GLY A 23 20.23 -10.94 -2.84
N PRO A 24 21.07 -11.50 -3.73
CA PRO A 24 22.52 -11.27 -3.71
C PRO A 24 22.91 -9.80 -3.86
N MET A 25 22.17 -9.01 -4.67
CA MET A 25 22.42 -7.59 -4.83
C MET A 25 22.27 -6.82 -3.53
N LEU A 26 21.25 -7.11 -2.73
CA LEU A 26 21.02 -6.47 -1.45
C LEU A 26 21.98 -6.99 -0.39
N SER A 27 22.14 -8.30 -0.25
CA SER A 27 22.95 -8.93 0.78
C SER A 27 24.43 -8.55 0.66
N SER A 28 24.95 -8.36 -0.58
CA SER A 28 26.32 -7.87 -0.80
C SER A 28 26.56 -6.46 -0.25
N ARG A 29 25.50 -5.73 0.09
CA ARG A 29 25.52 -4.37 0.67
C ARG A 29 24.98 -4.32 2.08
N TRP A 30 24.80 -5.47 2.75
CA TRP A 30 24.24 -5.57 4.09
C TRP A 30 22.82 -5.00 4.18
N LEU A 31 22.05 -5.09 3.08
CA LEU A 31 20.68 -4.62 2.98
C LEU A 31 19.72 -5.82 2.93
N THR A 32 18.51 -5.61 3.46
CA THR A 32 17.37 -6.53 3.29
C THR A 32 16.18 -5.76 2.75
N LEU A 33 15.32 -6.45 2.01
CA LEU A 33 14.07 -5.85 1.55
C LEU A 33 13.12 -5.68 2.75
N ALA A 34 12.58 -4.48 2.93
CA ALA A 34 11.61 -4.21 3.98
C ALA A 34 10.18 -4.51 3.53
N SER A 35 9.86 -4.08 2.32
CA SER A 35 8.54 -4.12 1.71
C SER A 35 8.65 -3.75 0.23
N GLY A 36 7.52 -3.72 -0.50
CA GLY A 36 7.43 -3.18 -1.85
C GLY A 36 6.10 -2.49 -2.08
N TRP A 37 6.15 -1.42 -2.87
CA TRP A 37 4.98 -0.72 -3.36
C TRP A 37 4.27 -1.53 -4.44
N TYR A 38 2.95 -1.64 -4.31
CA TYR A 38 2.06 -2.16 -5.35
C TYR A 38 1.03 -1.09 -5.74
N SER A 39 0.97 -0.78 -7.04
CA SER A 39 -0.05 0.10 -7.62
C SER A 39 -1.31 -0.73 -7.86
N GLY A 40 -2.25 -0.65 -6.94
CA GLY A 40 -3.48 -1.41 -6.99
C GLY A 40 -4.57 -0.73 -7.80
N GLU A 41 -5.48 -1.52 -8.33
CA GLU A 41 -6.62 -1.06 -9.13
C GLU A 41 -7.94 -1.68 -8.66
N LEU A 42 -8.03 -2.04 -7.37
CA LEU A 42 -9.20 -2.71 -6.80
C LEU A 42 -10.46 -1.84 -6.84
N ALA A 43 -10.31 -0.51 -6.95
CA ALA A 43 -11.45 0.39 -7.12
C ALA A 43 -12.20 0.16 -8.45
N SER A 44 -11.49 -0.26 -9.51
CA SER A 44 -12.06 -0.52 -10.85
C SER A 44 -12.04 -2.00 -11.25
N ARG A 45 -11.20 -2.81 -10.61
CA ARG A 45 -10.99 -4.23 -10.92
C ARG A 45 -11.71 -5.10 -9.91
N ASP A 46 -12.22 -6.26 -10.32
CA ASP A 46 -12.75 -7.24 -9.38
C ASP A 46 -11.63 -7.87 -8.53
N LEU A 47 -12.02 -8.44 -7.40
CA LEU A 47 -11.08 -9.02 -6.43
C LEU A 47 -10.21 -10.12 -7.03
N GLN A 48 -10.81 -11.01 -7.85
CA GLN A 48 -10.07 -12.15 -8.43
C GLN A 48 -9.00 -11.67 -9.41
N ALA A 49 -9.34 -10.69 -10.24
CA ALA A 49 -8.42 -10.10 -11.21
C ALA A 49 -7.28 -9.34 -10.48
N GLU A 50 -7.59 -8.62 -9.39
CA GLU A 50 -6.59 -7.94 -8.58
C GLU A 50 -5.64 -8.92 -7.89
N CYS A 51 -6.15 -9.99 -7.29
CA CYS A 51 -5.35 -11.06 -6.72
C CYS A 51 -4.42 -11.70 -7.75
N ALA A 52 -4.93 -11.96 -8.96
CA ALA A 52 -4.11 -12.52 -10.05
C ALA A 52 -3.00 -11.57 -10.49
N ALA A 53 -3.29 -10.27 -10.61
CA ALA A 53 -2.31 -9.25 -11.01
C ALA A 53 -1.21 -9.04 -9.95
N THR A 54 -1.55 -9.15 -8.68
CA THR A 54 -0.62 -8.96 -7.55
C THR A 54 0.29 -10.15 -7.31
N ARG A 55 -0.10 -11.35 -7.71
CA ARG A 55 0.53 -12.62 -7.31
C ARG A 55 2.04 -12.63 -7.48
N GLY A 56 2.56 -12.15 -8.60
CA GLY A 56 4.00 -12.10 -8.87
C GLY A 56 4.75 -11.19 -7.91
N HIS A 57 4.17 -10.03 -7.59
CA HIS A 57 4.77 -9.09 -6.64
C HIS A 57 4.73 -9.62 -5.20
N ALA A 58 3.61 -10.21 -4.79
CA ALA A 58 3.48 -10.83 -3.47
C ALA A 58 4.46 -12.00 -3.29
N ALA A 59 4.62 -12.86 -4.30
CA ALA A 59 5.59 -13.95 -4.30
C ALA A 59 7.05 -13.45 -4.17
N LEU A 60 7.39 -12.34 -4.85
CA LEU A 60 8.71 -11.71 -4.69
C LEU A 60 8.92 -11.26 -3.24
N LEU A 61 7.97 -10.54 -2.64
CA LEU A 61 8.09 -10.06 -1.27
C LEU A 61 8.21 -11.21 -0.27
N GLN A 62 7.40 -12.25 -0.44
CA GLN A 62 7.49 -13.47 0.38
C GLN A 62 8.86 -14.13 0.26
N ALA A 63 9.37 -14.34 -0.96
CA ALA A 63 10.69 -14.93 -1.21
C ALA A 63 11.83 -14.12 -0.63
N MET A 64 11.66 -12.80 -0.52
CA MET A 64 12.62 -11.88 0.07
C MET A 64 12.47 -11.73 1.60
N GLY A 65 11.55 -12.46 2.23
CA GLY A 65 11.32 -12.45 3.68
C GLY A 65 10.66 -11.16 4.19
N CYS A 66 9.87 -10.49 3.35
CA CYS A 66 9.07 -9.35 3.79
C CYS A 66 7.83 -9.82 4.57
N ASP A 67 7.38 -8.99 5.51
CA ASP A 67 6.17 -9.21 6.30
C ASP A 67 4.99 -8.33 5.84
N VAL A 68 5.27 -7.33 5.00
CA VAL A 68 4.32 -6.28 4.63
C VAL A 68 4.43 -5.97 3.13
N MET A 69 3.28 -5.78 2.49
CA MET A 69 3.16 -5.18 1.16
C MET A 69 2.48 -3.81 1.29
N VAL A 70 3.10 -2.78 0.70
CA VAL A 70 2.51 -1.44 0.62
C VAL A 70 1.61 -1.36 -0.60
N TYR A 71 0.39 -0.88 -0.40
CA TYR A 71 -0.65 -0.78 -1.42
C TYR A 71 -1.14 0.66 -1.56
N GLY A 72 -1.09 1.22 -2.75
CA GLY A 72 -1.73 2.48 -3.10
C GLY A 72 -2.74 2.25 -4.23
N GLU A 73 -3.97 2.78 -4.10
CA GLU A 73 -5.04 2.65 -5.09
C GLU A 73 -4.88 3.67 -6.21
N VAL A 74 -4.58 3.23 -7.42
CA VAL A 74 -4.31 4.12 -8.56
C VAL A 74 -5.42 4.15 -9.61
N ALA A 75 -6.43 3.30 -9.51
CA ALA A 75 -7.45 3.15 -10.55
C ALA A 75 -8.27 4.42 -10.82
N MET A 76 -8.45 5.27 -9.80
CA MET A 76 -9.22 6.50 -9.91
C MET A 76 -8.33 7.75 -10.03
N MET A 77 -7.05 7.60 -10.33
CA MET A 77 -6.21 8.77 -10.60
C MET A 77 -6.57 9.36 -11.97
N ALA A 78 -6.71 10.69 -12.02
CA ALA A 78 -7.15 11.37 -13.24
C ALA A 78 -6.04 11.42 -14.29
N GLY A 79 -6.34 10.99 -15.53
CA GLY A 79 -5.49 11.16 -16.70
C GLY A 79 -4.23 10.30 -16.75
N ASP A 80 -3.44 10.47 -17.80
CA ASP A 80 -2.22 9.71 -18.06
C ASP A 80 -1.02 10.15 -17.21
N ALA A 81 -1.06 11.38 -16.68
CA ALA A 81 -0.04 11.95 -15.80
C ALA A 81 -0.70 12.57 -14.56
N PRO A 82 -1.26 11.74 -13.66
CA PRO A 82 -2.11 12.22 -12.58
C PRO A 82 -1.42 13.16 -11.58
N LEU A 83 -0.11 13.07 -11.42
CA LEU A 83 0.64 13.99 -10.55
C LEU A 83 0.85 15.37 -11.16
N ASP A 84 0.66 15.51 -12.48
CA ASP A 84 0.71 16.79 -13.19
C ASP A 84 -0.69 17.41 -13.35
N ALA A 85 -1.74 16.66 -12.98
CA ALA A 85 -3.11 17.15 -13.05
C ALA A 85 -3.41 18.12 -11.87
N PRO A 86 -4.26 19.14 -12.09
CA PRO A 86 -4.71 20.00 -10.99
C PRO A 86 -5.41 19.17 -9.90
N MET A 87 -5.14 19.46 -8.62
CA MET A 87 -5.75 18.73 -7.49
C MET A 87 -7.29 18.77 -7.50
N SER A 88 -7.88 19.81 -8.10
CA SER A 88 -9.33 19.95 -8.30
C SER A 88 -9.93 18.89 -9.23
N THR A 89 -9.11 18.14 -9.98
CA THR A 89 -9.56 17.07 -10.88
C THR A 89 -9.60 15.70 -10.20
N ARG A 90 -9.25 15.61 -8.92
CA ARG A 90 -9.28 14.37 -8.17
C ARG A 90 -10.67 13.72 -8.20
N LEU A 91 -10.72 12.44 -8.49
CA LEU A 91 -11.94 11.65 -8.41
C LEU A 91 -12.16 11.16 -6.98
N THR A 92 -13.41 11.20 -6.52
CA THR A 92 -13.80 10.76 -5.19
C THR A 92 -14.85 9.67 -5.29
N MET A 93 -14.86 8.76 -4.33
CA MET A 93 -15.89 7.74 -4.21
C MET A 93 -17.15 8.31 -3.53
N SER A 94 -18.31 7.92 -4.00
CA SER A 94 -19.56 8.04 -3.23
C SER A 94 -19.47 7.19 -1.95
N ALA A 95 -20.40 7.41 -1.01
CA ALA A 95 -20.43 6.64 0.23
C ALA A 95 -20.63 5.13 0.01
N ASP A 96 -21.40 4.75 -1.03
CA ASP A 96 -21.65 3.35 -1.37
C ASP A 96 -20.41 2.71 -1.99
N GLU A 97 -19.78 3.37 -2.97
CA GLU A 97 -18.52 2.91 -3.56
C GLU A 97 -17.40 2.76 -2.53
N ALA A 98 -17.30 3.71 -1.58
CA ALA A 98 -16.29 3.64 -0.53
C ALA A 98 -16.53 2.45 0.42
N ARG A 99 -17.80 2.11 0.71
CA ARG A 99 -18.12 0.91 1.51
C ARG A 99 -17.76 -0.38 0.78
N ASP A 100 -18.16 -0.50 -0.48
CA ASP A 100 -17.87 -1.67 -1.31
C ASP A 100 -16.36 -1.85 -1.52
N TYR A 101 -15.64 -0.75 -1.69
CA TYR A 101 -14.19 -0.74 -1.79
C TYR A 101 -13.53 -1.22 -0.50
N ALA A 102 -13.97 -0.75 0.67
CA ALA A 102 -13.43 -1.16 1.96
C ALA A 102 -13.64 -2.66 2.24
N ASP A 103 -14.81 -3.20 1.85
CA ASP A 103 -15.10 -4.62 1.98
C ASP A 103 -14.17 -5.45 1.07
N ARG A 104 -14.05 -5.10 -0.22
CA ARG A 104 -13.13 -5.76 -1.16
C ARG A 104 -11.67 -5.67 -0.72
N LEU A 105 -11.24 -4.51 -0.20
CA LEU A 105 -9.89 -4.33 0.30
C LEU A 105 -9.61 -5.21 1.53
N SER A 106 -10.63 -5.42 2.37
CA SER A 106 -10.55 -6.33 3.52
C SER A 106 -10.38 -7.79 3.08
N GLU A 107 -11.14 -8.22 2.08
CA GLU A 107 -11.04 -9.56 1.48
C GLU A 107 -9.69 -9.76 0.78
N TYR A 108 -9.23 -8.75 0.05
CA TYR A 108 -7.92 -8.75 -0.58
C TYR A 108 -6.77 -8.86 0.45
N GLY A 109 -6.83 -8.12 1.55
CA GLY A 109 -5.86 -8.21 2.64
C GLY A 109 -5.88 -9.59 3.34
N ALA A 110 -7.06 -10.20 3.47
CA ALA A 110 -7.20 -11.55 4.02
C ALA A 110 -6.58 -12.60 3.09
N TRP A 111 -6.83 -12.49 1.77
CA TRP A 111 -6.20 -13.34 0.76
C TRP A 111 -4.67 -13.21 0.78
N LEU A 112 -4.15 -11.99 0.78
CA LEU A 112 -2.71 -11.71 0.79
C LEU A 112 -2.02 -12.34 2.02
N THR A 113 -2.64 -12.19 3.18
CA THR A 113 -2.14 -12.81 4.43
C THR A 113 -2.24 -14.32 4.39
N GLY A 114 -3.34 -14.86 3.89
CA GLY A 114 -3.57 -16.31 3.85
C GLY A 114 -2.66 -17.04 2.88
N GLU A 115 -2.37 -16.44 1.73
CA GLU A 115 -1.59 -17.10 0.66
C GLU A 115 -0.09 -16.82 0.76
N PHE A 116 0.30 -15.61 1.17
CA PHE A 116 1.71 -15.17 1.17
C PHE A 116 2.26 -14.83 2.56
N GLY A 117 1.44 -14.82 3.60
CA GLY A 117 1.86 -14.39 4.94
C GLY A 117 2.13 -12.89 5.06
N LEU A 118 1.74 -12.09 4.07
CA LEU A 118 2.00 -10.66 4.01
C LEU A 118 0.84 -9.86 4.61
N ARG A 119 1.13 -8.88 5.44
CA ARG A 119 0.16 -7.87 5.84
C ARG A 119 0.01 -6.83 4.73
N LEU A 120 -1.23 -6.39 4.50
CA LEU A 120 -1.50 -5.27 3.61
C LEU A 120 -1.39 -3.96 4.38
N ALA A 121 -0.48 -3.06 3.98
CA ALA A 121 -0.38 -1.70 4.50
C ALA A 121 -0.89 -0.73 3.44
N TYR A 122 -2.05 -0.14 3.71
CA TYR A 122 -2.67 0.83 2.82
C TYR A 122 -1.97 2.18 2.95
N HIS A 123 -1.49 2.70 1.82
CA HIS A 123 -0.86 4.02 1.73
C HIS A 123 -1.88 5.04 1.22
N HIS A 124 -2.33 5.93 2.09
CA HIS A 124 -3.10 7.10 1.67
C HIS A 124 -2.20 8.10 0.93
N HIS A 125 -2.71 8.71 -0.12
CA HIS A 125 -1.88 9.53 -1.00
C HIS A 125 -2.71 10.63 -1.66
N LEU A 126 -2.07 11.78 -1.95
CA LEU A 126 -2.66 12.85 -2.76
C LEU A 126 -3.12 12.33 -4.11
N MET A 127 -4.26 12.81 -4.58
CA MET A 127 -4.89 12.44 -5.85
C MET A 127 -5.39 10.99 -5.94
N MET A 128 -5.26 10.19 -4.89
CA MET A 128 -5.84 8.84 -4.80
C MET A 128 -7.19 8.86 -4.06
N VAL A 129 -7.86 7.71 -3.99
CA VAL A 129 -9.23 7.59 -3.43
C VAL A 129 -9.32 7.89 -1.92
N CYS A 130 -8.22 7.76 -1.17
CA CYS A 130 -8.13 8.15 0.23
C CYS A 130 -7.02 9.19 0.40
N GLU A 131 -7.39 10.45 0.34
CA GLU A 131 -6.51 11.61 0.51
C GLU A 131 -6.77 12.34 1.82
N THR A 132 -8.03 12.50 2.19
CA THR A 132 -8.45 13.27 3.35
C THR A 132 -8.58 12.42 4.61
N GLU A 133 -8.50 13.06 5.80
CA GLU A 133 -8.72 12.40 7.10
C GLU A 133 -10.06 11.63 7.15
N ASP A 134 -11.12 12.24 6.59
CA ASP A 134 -12.45 11.64 6.58
C ASP A 134 -12.52 10.38 5.70
N GLU A 135 -11.89 10.39 4.55
CA GLU A 135 -11.85 9.24 3.63
C GLU A 135 -11.06 8.09 4.24
N ILE A 136 -9.88 8.40 4.81
CA ILE A 136 -9.05 7.43 5.52
C ILE A 136 -9.82 6.84 6.70
N SER A 137 -10.47 7.70 7.49
CA SER A 137 -11.25 7.28 8.64
C SER A 137 -12.40 6.34 8.25
N ARG A 138 -13.18 6.68 7.21
CA ARG A 138 -14.27 5.83 6.71
C ARG A 138 -13.77 4.48 6.23
N LEU A 139 -12.63 4.46 5.52
CA LEU A 139 -12.01 3.22 5.07
C LEU A 139 -11.64 2.33 6.27
N PHE A 140 -10.90 2.87 7.25
CA PHE A 140 -10.40 2.08 8.37
C PHE A 140 -11.45 1.72 9.41
N ASP A 141 -12.52 2.49 9.55
CA ASP A 141 -13.68 2.14 10.38
C ASP A 141 -14.45 0.94 9.81
N ARG A 142 -14.48 0.81 8.48
CA ARG A 142 -15.17 -0.28 7.79
C ARG A 142 -14.28 -1.49 7.58
N ALA A 143 -13.02 -1.27 7.19
CA ALA A 143 -12.10 -2.33 6.85
C ALA A 143 -11.73 -3.21 8.04
N GLY A 144 -11.53 -4.49 7.77
CA GLY A 144 -11.10 -5.47 8.78
C GLY A 144 -9.76 -5.13 9.41
N ARG A 145 -9.54 -5.55 10.67
CA ARG A 145 -8.32 -5.25 11.45
C ARG A 145 -7.00 -5.78 10.84
N ARG A 146 -7.07 -6.58 9.80
CA ARG A 146 -5.87 -7.06 9.06
C ARG A 146 -5.31 -6.01 8.09
N LEU A 147 -6.10 -4.99 7.74
CA LEU A 147 -5.62 -3.86 6.96
C LEU A 147 -4.78 -2.95 7.86
N GLY A 148 -3.51 -2.77 7.54
CA GLY A 148 -2.60 -1.85 8.20
C GLY A 148 -2.63 -0.47 7.54
N LEU A 149 -2.36 0.58 8.31
CA LEU A 149 -2.17 1.94 7.81
C LEU A 149 -0.68 2.22 7.62
N LEU A 150 -0.27 2.54 6.39
CA LEU A 150 1.00 3.20 6.17
C LEU A 150 0.74 4.72 6.26
N LEU A 151 1.13 5.32 7.38
CA LEU A 151 0.99 6.74 7.59
C LEU A 151 2.07 7.51 6.83
N ASP A 152 1.64 8.35 5.90
CA ASP A 152 2.51 9.30 5.21
C ASP A 152 2.22 10.73 5.72
N THR A 153 3.15 11.28 6.49
CA THR A 153 2.99 12.61 7.10
C THR A 153 3.08 13.73 6.07
N GLY A 154 3.78 13.52 4.96
CA GLY A 154 3.87 14.46 3.85
C GLY A 154 2.54 14.59 3.11
N HIS A 155 1.91 13.46 2.79
CA HIS A 155 0.59 13.45 2.16
C HIS A 155 -0.51 13.97 3.11
N ALA A 156 -0.43 13.68 4.41
CA ALA A 156 -1.35 14.24 5.39
C ALA A 156 -1.26 15.76 5.47
N ALA A 157 -0.05 16.30 5.55
CA ALA A 157 0.17 17.74 5.58
C ALA A 157 -0.31 18.43 4.29
N ALA A 158 -0.04 17.83 3.13
CA ALA A 158 -0.51 18.36 1.84
C ALA A 158 -2.03 18.19 1.66
N GLY A 159 -2.64 17.14 2.23
CA GLY A 159 -4.09 16.94 2.30
C GLY A 159 -4.80 17.84 3.33
N GLY A 160 -4.04 18.66 4.05
CA GLY A 160 -4.58 19.69 4.94
C GLY A 160 -5.07 19.21 6.30
N PHE A 161 -4.59 18.07 6.79
CA PHE A 161 -5.00 17.53 8.08
C PHE A 161 -3.83 17.15 9.00
N ASP A 162 -4.12 17.09 10.30
CA ASP A 162 -3.15 16.69 11.32
C ASP A 162 -3.07 15.15 11.41
N TYR A 163 -1.94 14.60 10.99
CA TYR A 163 -1.68 13.16 11.02
C TYR A 163 -1.69 12.56 12.44
N ALA A 164 -1.51 13.37 13.50
CA ALA A 164 -1.57 12.90 14.87
C ALA A 164 -2.92 12.25 15.19
N ARG A 165 -4.00 12.76 14.61
CA ARG A 165 -5.34 12.18 14.76
C ARG A 165 -5.45 10.76 14.20
N LEU A 166 -4.74 10.46 13.11
CA LEU A 166 -4.70 9.10 12.57
C LEU A 166 -3.90 8.17 13.48
N ILE A 167 -2.83 8.67 14.13
CA ILE A 167 -2.06 7.91 15.12
C ILE A 167 -2.94 7.59 16.33
N ASP A 168 -3.64 8.59 16.87
CA ASP A 168 -4.52 8.41 18.02
C ASP A 168 -5.63 7.38 17.75
N ARG A 169 -6.15 7.37 16.53
CA ARG A 169 -7.28 6.53 16.14
C ARG A 169 -6.89 5.15 15.62
N PHE A 170 -5.81 5.05 14.89
CA PHE A 170 -5.39 3.85 14.14
C PHE A 170 -3.95 3.42 14.41
N GLY A 171 -3.31 3.92 15.48
CA GLY A 171 -1.92 3.60 15.80
C GLY A 171 -1.64 2.12 16.09
N ASP A 172 -2.69 1.32 16.23
CA ASP A 172 -2.63 -0.14 16.37
C ASP A 172 -2.76 -0.89 15.03
N ARG A 173 -2.89 -0.14 13.92
CA ARG A 173 -3.09 -0.65 12.56
C ARG A 173 -1.85 -0.40 11.72
#